data_7956b7c90848b2748e7f294f5a1be3d2
#
_entry.id   7956b7c90848b2748e7f294f5a1be3d2
#
_cell.length_a   1.000
_cell.length_b   1.000
_cell.length_c   1.000
_cell.angle_alpha   90.00
_cell.angle_beta   90.00
_cell.angle_gamma   90.00
#
_symmetry.space_group_name_H-M   'P 1'
#
loop_
_entity.id
_entity.type
_entity.pdbx_description
1 polymer ?
#
loop_
_entity_poly.entity_id
_entity_poly.type
_entity_poly.pdbx_seq_one_letter_code
_entity_poly.pdbx_strand_id
1 'polypeptide(L)'
;MTGESIMNNYGVPNKQGLYDPAFEHDACGMGFVVNINGEKSYDIVDDALTVLENMSHRGASGSDESGDGAGITVQIPHDFFKRECEVLDFELPEEGSYGVGMIFAHKYDKFRNIQMKTFTDIAEEEGQHVLGWRDVPVDGTIIGEKAKASMPRIIQVFIKKNDSIADSMAFERKLYVIRKRAEKTIGPMSEQNGGIFYFASLSSKTVVYKGMLTSEQLRNFYLDLSDLEFKSCLAMIHSRFSTNTFPSWERAHPNRYLVHNGEINTIRGNVNWMNARQKRMTSPYFENIHKVFPIIDETGSDSSMFDNCLEFLYLTGRSLQESIMMMIPEPWEKNKTMSKEKREFYKFNNFLMEAWDGPAAMAFTDGEIIGGILDRNGLRPSRYYVTKDDRVILASEVGVIDIDNDNVKSKGRLEPGKMLLIDTTSKRIITDDELKKYVSTLHPYAEWNKKHVINLNELPVALEKDIKMKDILQQQKAFGYTYEDIAKGIQPTAIEGEEPVGSMGIDAPLAVLSEKPQMLYLYFKQLFAQVTNPPIDAIREEIITSTSVSLGDSGNLINPDGDNSASLFLENPILTNEQLNTIKHLNNDQSCYSFYTLQSV
;
A
#
# COMPACT_ATOMS: atom_id res chain seq x y z
N MET A 1 -12.52 -46.79 -25.75
CA MET A 1 -13.16 -45.46 -25.82
C MET A 1 -12.18 -44.49 -25.23
N THR A 2 -11.42 -43.83 -26.08
CA THR A 2 -10.43 -42.83 -25.73
C THR A 2 -11.17 -41.53 -25.45
N GLY A 3 -11.26 -41.16 -24.17
CA GLY A 3 -11.80 -39.87 -23.80
C GLY A 3 -10.77 -38.79 -24.13
N GLU A 4 -10.94 -38.12 -25.24
CA GLU A 4 -10.32 -36.81 -25.48
C GLU A 4 -10.89 -35.85 -24.43
N SER A 5 -10.07 -35.46 -23.45
CA SER A 5 -10.40 -34.36 -22.58
C SER A 5 -10.32 -33.08 -23.41
N ILE A 6 -11.46 -32.58 -23.83
CA ILE A 6 -11.54 -31.25 -24.44
C ILE A 6 -11.20 -30.25 -23.33
N MET A 7 -9.98 -29.69 -23.36
CA MET A 7 -9.67 -28.51 -22.56
C MET A 7 -10.52 -27.38 -23.10
N ASN A 8 -11.15 -26.62 -22.21
CA ASN A 8 -11.77 -25.37 -22.62
C ASN A 8 -10.67 -24.38 -23.06
N ASN A 9 -11.04 -23.29 -23.75
CA ASN A 9 -10.11 -22.30 -24.30
C ASN A 9 -9.19 -21.63 -23.27
N TYR A 10 -9.41 -21.86 -21.96
CA TYR A 10 -8.67 -21.27 -20.85
C TYR A 10 -7.67 -22.23 -20.19
N GLY A 11 -7.48 -23.45 -20.72
CA GLY A 11 -6.52 -24.42 -20.19
C GLY A 11 -6.90 -25.08 -18.87
N VAL A 12 -8.10 -24.84 -18.34
CA VAL A 12 -8.62 -25.54 -17.17
C VAL A 12 -9.37 -26.81 -17.57
N PRO A 13 -9.34 -27.90 -16.75
CA PRO A 13 -10.10 -29.10 -17.03
C PRO A 13 -11.59 -28.83 -17.11
N ASN A 14 -12.31 -29.61 -17.92
CA ASN A 14 -13.77 -29.59 -17.90
C ASN A 14 -14.29 -30.12 -16.56
N LYS A 15 -15.51 -29.70 -16.19
CA LYS A 15 -16.20 -30.19 -15.00
C LYS A 15 -16.13 -31.72 -14.90
N GLN A 16 -15.60 -32.23 -13.78
CA GLN A 16 -15.46 -33.67 -13.54
C GLN A 16 -15.51 -33.98 -12.04
N GLY A 17 -16.30 -34.93 -11.65
CA GLY A 17 -16.50 -35.28 -10.23
C GLY A 17 -17.00 -34.08 -9.43
N LEU A 18 -16.27 -33.72 -8.38
CA LEU A 18 -16.54 -32.54 -7.54
C LEU A 18 -15.92 -31.27 -8.08
N TYR A 19 -15.05 -31.35 -9.08
CA TYR A 19 -14.43 -30.19 -9.70
C TYR A 19 -15.38 -29.53 -10.69
N ASP A 20 -15.60 -28.25 -10.51
CA ASP A 20 -16.37 -27.41 -11.42
C ASP A 20 -15.56 -26.12 -11.68
N PRO A 21 -15.11 -25.86 -12.92
CA PRO A 21 -14.34 -24.67 -13.25
C PRO A 21 -15.08 -23.35 -12.97
N ALA A 22 -16.40 -23.37 -12.82
CA ALA A 22 -17.18 -22.21 -12.42
C ALA A 22 -16.88 -21.73 -10.99
N PHE A 23 -16.26 -22.58 -10.16
CA PHE A 23 -15.84 -22.25 -8.80
C PHE A 23 -14.35 -21.92 -8.67
N GLU A 24 -13.61 -21.91 -9.75
CA GLU A 24 -12.22 -21.46 -9.79
C GLU A 24 -12.18 -19.92 -9.74
N HIS A 25 -12.18 -19.35 -8.53
CA HIS A 25 -12.13 -17.90 -8.29
C HIS A 25 -10.99 -17.57 -7.35
N ASP A 26 -9.81 -17.39 -7.91
CA ASP A 26 -8.64 -17.49 -7.03
C ASP A 26 -7.77 -16.27 -6.84
N ALA A 27 -7.98 -15.16 -7.44
CA ALA A 27 -7.12 -14.01 -7.16
C ALA A 27 -7.61 -12.73 -7.82
N CYS A 28 -7.23 -11.58 -7.26
CA CYS A 28 -7.42 -10.29 -7.91
C CYS A 28 -6.67 -10.24 -9.25
N GLY A 29 -7.28 -9.67 -10.26
CA GLY A 29 -6.66 -9.34 -11.54
C GLY A 29 -6.16 -7.91 -11.52
N MET A 30 -4.89 -7.67 -11.81
CA MET A 30 -4.34 -6.34 -11.98
C MET A 30 -3.51 -6.25 -13.25
N GLY A 31 -3.40 -5.06 -13.81
CA GLY A 31 -2.56 -4.82 -14.95
C GLY A 31 -2.44 -3.34 -15.30
N PHE A 32 -1.62 -3.08 -16.29
CA PHE A 32 -1.56 -1.78 -16.95
C PHE A 32 -1.18 -1.94 -18.43
N VAL A 33 -1.58 -0.94 -19.20
CA VAL A 33 -1.16 -0.74 -20.59
C VAL A 33 -0.58 0.67 -20.71
N VAL A 34 0.56 0.81 -21.38
CA VAL A 34 1.21 2.11 -21.57
C VAL A 34 1.92 2.20 -22.92
N ASN A 35 1.83 3.36 -23.55
CA ASN A 35 2.68 3.73 -24.67
C ASN A 35 3.97 4.39 -24.16
N ILE A 36 5.12 3.81 -24.44
CA ILE A 36 6.44 4.25 -23.95
C ILE A 36 6.73 5.70 -24.35
N ASN A 37 6.29 6.11 -25.56
CA ASN A 37 6.55 7.44 -26.10
C ASN A 37 5.64 8.53 -25.54
N GLY A 38 4.69 8.18 -24.67
CA GLY A 38 3.72 9.11 -24.08
C GLY A 38 2.63 9.56 -25.05
N GLU A 39 2.41 8.82 -26.14
CA GLU A 39 1.38 9.12 -27.13
C GLU A 39 0.01 8.72 -26.58
N LYS A 40 -0.88 9.71 -26.42
CA LYS A 40 -2.24 9.50 -25.94
C LYS A 40 -3.12 8.95 -27.06
N SER A 41 -3.77 7.84 -26.83
CA SER A 41 -4.77 7.26 -27.73
C SER A 41 -5.92 6.62 -26.95
N TYR A 42 -7.04 6.44 -27.62
CA TYR A 42 -8.16 5.65 -27.09
C TYR A 42 -7.78 4.16 -27.01
N ASP A 43 -6.95 3.67 -27.93
CA ASP A 43 -6.52 2.26 -27.98
C ASP A 43 -5.86 1.82 -26.66
N ILE A 44 -5.11 2.68 -25.98
CA ILE A 44 -4.51 2.37 -24.66
C ILE A 44 -5.60 2.13 -23.61
N VAL A 45 -6.66 2.90 -23.64
CA VAL A 45 -7.80 2.76 -22.72
C VAL A 45 -8.58 1.49 -23.07
N ASP A 46 -8.85 1.26 -24.34
CA ASP A 46 -9.56 0.11 -24.86
C ASP A 46 -8.81 -1.21 -24.59
N ASP A 47 -7.50 -1.23 -24.85
CA ASP A 47 -6.62 -2.36 -24.52
C ASP A 47 -6.65 -2.66 -23.02
N ALA A 48 -6.58 -1.64 -22.16
CA ALA A 48 -6.61 -1.83 -20.71
C ALA A 48 -7.97 -2.39 -20.22
N LEU A 49 -9.07 -1.90 -20.77
CA LEU A 49 -10.41 -2.43 -20.48
C LEU A 49 -10.55 -3.87 -20.99
N THR A 50 -9.99 -4.18 -22.15
CA THR A 50 -9.96 -5.55 -22.70
C THR A 50 -9.13 -6.49 -21.81
N VAL A 51 -7.97 -6.04 -21.33
CA VAL A 51 -7.16 -6.78 -20.34
C VAL A 51 -7.96 -7.06 -19.06
N LEU A 52 -8.73 -6.07 -18.58
CA LEU A 52 -9.58 -6.22 -17.41
C LEU A 52 -10.71 -7.24 -17.64
N GLU A 53 -11.41 -7.15 -18.77
CA GLU A 53 -12.50 -8.04 -19.17
C GLU A 53 -12.00 -9.50 -19.30
N ASN A 54 -10.83 -9.70 -19.91
CA ASN A 54 -10.21 -11.02 -20.06
C ASN A 54 -9.69 -11.63 -18.74
N MET A 55 -9.63 -10.83 -17.67
CA MET A 55 -9.36 -11.29 -16.30
C MET A 55 -10.63 -11.44 -15.44
N SER A 56 -11.83 -11.53 -16.04
CA SER A 56 -13.10 -11.63 -15.31
C SER A 56 -13.17 -12.85 -14.37
N HIS A 57 -12.52 -13.95 -14.73
CA HIS A 57 -12.37 -15.15 -13.89
C HIS A 57 -11.58 -14.90 -12.59
N ARG A 58 -10.84 -13.80 -12.49
CA ARG A 58 -10.16 -13.35 -11.27
C ARG A 58 -11.02 -12.43 -10.41
N GLY A 59 -12.10 -11.92 -10.97
CA GLY A 59 -13.10 -11.15 -10.24
C GLY A 59 -14.04 -12.06 -9.45
N ALA A 60 -14.91 -11.44 -8.66
CA ALA A 60 -16.03 -12.12 -8.03
C ALA A 60 -17.30 -11.30 -8.18
N SER A 61 -18.44 -11.97 -8.22
CA SER A 61 -19.75 -11.35 -8.28
C SER A 61 -20.72 -12.03 -7.33
N GLY A 62 -21.69 -11.30 -6.83
CA GLY A 62 -22.81 -11.85 -6.08
C GLY A 62 -23.77 -12.62 -7.00
N SER A 63 -24.68 -13.39 -6.38
CA SER A 63 -25.73 -14.12 -7.11
C SER A 63 -26.71 -13.20 -7.86
N ASP A 64 -26.67 -11.92 -7.59
CA ASP A 64 -27.47 -10.84 -8.19
C ASP A 64 -26.68 -10.03 -9.24
N GLU A 65 -25.51 -10.52 -9.67
CA GLU A 65 -24.61 -9.86 -10.61
C GLU A 65 -23.97 -8.56 -10.08
N SER A 66 -24.07 -8.28 -8.77
CA SER A 66 -23.28 -7.21 -8.15
C SER A 66 -21.81 -7.59 -8.13
N GLY A 67 -20.96 -6.74 -8.71
CA GLY A 67 -19.51 -6.97 -8.74
C GLY A 67 -18.83 -6.69 -7.41
N ASP A 68 -17.74 -7.39 -7.16
CA ASP A 68 -16.88 -7.17 -5.98
C ASP A 68 -15.97 -5.93 -6.13
N GLY A 69 -15.89 -5.37 -7.32
CA GLY A 69 -15.15 -4.15 -7.61
C GLY A 69 -14.34 -4.27 -8.89
N ALA A 70 -14.38 -3.22 -9.70
CA ALA A 70 -13.52 -3.04 -10.86
C ALA A 70 -13.26 -1.55 -11.08
N GLY A 71 -12.15 -1.24 -11.77
CA GLY A 71 -11.84 0.14 -12.08
C GLY A 71 -10.59 0.32 -12.93
N ILE A 72 -10.42 1.56 -13.37
CA ILE A 72 -9.34 2.03 -14.23
C ILE A 72 -8.85 3.40 -13.77
N THR A 73 -7.54 3.58 -13.77
CA THR A 73 -6.87 4.89 -13.65
C THR A 73 -6.28 5.26 -15.00
N VAL A 74 -6.54 6.47 -15.45
CA VAL A 74 -5.99 7.03 -16.69
C VAL A 74 -5.44 8.43 -16.42
N GLN A 75 -4.65 8.96 -17.35
CA GLN A 75 -4.35 10.39 -17.36
C GLN A 75 -5.64 11.18 -17.61
N ILE A 76 -5.66 12.44 -17.18
CA ILE A 76 -6.78 13.34 -17.49
C ILE A 76 -6.93 13.46 -19.01
N PRO A 77 -8.09 13.03 -19.60
CA PRO A 77 -8.36 13.15 -21.02
C PRO A 77 -8.80 14.58 -21.34
N HIS A 78 -7.83 15.48 -21.55
CA HIS A 78 -8.06 16.92 -21.65
C HIS A 78 -9.08 17.31 -22.73
N ASP A 79 -8.93 16.80 -23.95
CA ASP A 79 -9.81 17.14 -25.08
C ASP A 79 -11.26 16.71 -24.80
N PHE A 80 -11.44 15.53 -24.24
CA PHE A 80 -12.73 15.02 -23.79
C PHE A 80 -13.36 15.94 -22.74
N PHE A 81 -12.66 16.27 -21.66
CA PHE A 81 -13.20 17.14 -20.61
C PHE A 81 -13.44 18.57 -21.09
N LYS A 82 -12.61 19.08 -21.98
CA LYS A 82 -12.82 20.40 -22.58
C LYS A 82 -14.17 20.48 -23.28
N ARG A 83 -14.47 19.50 -24.12
CA ARG A 83 -15.77 19.41 -24.79
C ARG A 83 -16.93 19.29 -23.79
N GLU A 84 -16.81 18.42 -22.80
CA GLU A 84 -17.85 18.22 -21.78
C GLU A 84 -18.11 19.48 -20.93
N CYS A 85 -17.04 20.22 -20.59
CA CYS A 85 -17.15 21.47 -19.83
C CYS A 85 -17.79 22.60 -20.66
N GLU A 86 -17.51 22.68 -21.97
CA GLU A 86 -18.17 23.61 -22.88
C GLU A 86 -19.70 23.39 -22.94
N VAL A 87 -20.14 22.12 -22.89
CA VAL A 87 -21.57 21.78 -22.82
C VAL A 87 -22.20 22.23 -21.50
N LEU A 88 -21.41 22.34 -20.44
CA LEU A 88 -21.83 22.76 -19.10
C LEU A 88 -21.63 24.26 -18.82
N ASP A 89 -21.41 25.06 -19.87
CA ASP A 89 -21.22 26.52 -19.80
C ASP A 89 -20.04 26.99 -18.92
N PHE A 90 -18.96 26.22 -18.82
CA PHE A 90 -17.71 26.70 -18.24
C PHE A 90 -16.48 26.28 -19.06
N GLU A 91 -15.49 27.18 -19.10
CA GLU A 91 -14.29 27.01 -19.90
C GLU A 91 -13.21 26.30 -19.07
N LEU A 92 -12.60 25.27 -19.66
CA LEU A 92 -11.50 24.55 -19.04
C LEU A 92 -10.15 25.19 -19.42
N PRO A 93 -9.26 25.51 -18.46
CA PRO A 93 -7.90 26.00 -18.76
C PRO A 93 -7.06 24.96 -19.49
N GLU A 94 -5.87 25.37 -19.92
CA GLU A 94 -4.88 24.48 -20.53
C GLU A 94 -4.56 23.26 -19.62
N GLU A 95 -4.19 22.15 -20.25
CA GLU A 95 -3.81 20.92 -19.56
C GLU A 95 -2.74 21.18 -18.48
N GLY A 96 -2.88 20.59 -17.29
CA GLY A 96 -2.02 20.82 -16.14
C GLY A 96 -2.28 22.11 -15.35
N SER A 97 -3.20 22.97 -15.83
CA SER A 97 -3.64 24.20 -15.14
C SER A 97 -4.95 24.04 -14.39
N TYR A 98 -5.46 22.82 -14.29
CA TYR A 98 -6.64 22.47 -13.50
C TYR A 98 -6.51 21.06 -12.93
N GLY A 99 -7.28 20.78 -11.90
CA GLY A 99 -7.43 19.44 -11.32
C GLY A 99 -8.84 18.92 -11.49
N VAL A 100 -8.98 17.61 -11.58
CA VAL A 100 -10.28 16.91 -11.66
C VAL A 100 -10.44 16.03 -10.43
N GLY A 101 -11.58 16.21 -9.72
CA GLY A 101 -11.99 15.34 -8.64
C GLY A 101 -13.08 14.39 -9.10
N MET A 102 -12.91 13.08 -8.93
CA MET A 102 -13.96 12.07 -9.07
C MET A 102 -14.49 11.75 -7.67
N ILE A 103 -15.77 12.03 -7.44
CA ILE A 103 -16.36 12.01 -6.10
C ILE A 103 -17.59 11.10 -6.07
N PHE A 104 -17.64 10.23 -5.06
CA PHE A 104 -18.85 9.54 -4.66
C PHE A 104 -19.59 10.38 -3.63
N ALA A 105 -20.70 10.95 -4.03
CA ALA A 105 -21.48 11.92 -3.28
C ALA A 105 -22.82 11.34 -2.83
N HIS A 106 -23.49 12.05 -1.95
CA HIS A 106 -24.80 11.66 -1.44
C HIS A 106 -25.85 11.58 -2.56
N LYS A 107 -26.65 10.50 -2.59
CA LYS A 107 -27.67 10.26 -3.62
C LYS A 107 -28.77 11.31 -3.68
N TYR A 108 -29.13 11.92 -2.54
CA TYR A 108 -30.18 12.95 -2.47
C TYR A 108 -29.62 14.35 -2.65
N ASP A 109 -30.23 15.12 -3.55
CA ASP A 109 -29.80 16.47 -3.96
C ASP A 109 -29.60 17.43 -2.78
N LYS A 110 -30.51 17.41 -1.81
CA LYS A 110 -30.42 18.27 -0.62
C LYS A 110 -29.09 18.15 0.10
N PHE A 111 -28.62 16.93 0.34
CA PHE A 111 -27.37 16.69 1.06
C PHE A 111 -26.17 16.86 0.12
N ARG A 112 -26.27 16.42 -1.13
CA ARG A 112 -25.23 16.62 -2.14
C ARG A 112 -24.91 18.09 -2.37
N ASN A 113 -25.91 18.95 -2.45
CA ASN A 113 -25.70 20.40 -2.62
C ASN A 113 -24.95 21.00 -1.41
N ILE A 114 -25.18 20.50 -0.19
CA ILE A 114 -24.41 20.90 0.99
C ILE A 114 -22.96 20.43 0.87
N GLN A 115 -22.74 19.18 0.44
CA GLN A 115 -21.41 18.63 0.22
C GLN A 115 -20.64 19.48 -0.81
N MET A 116 -21.24 19.74 -1.98
CA MET A 116 -20.65 20.54 -3.06
C MET A 116 -20.31 21.96 -2.59
N LYS A 117 -21.23 22.61 -1.88
CA LYS A 117 -20.99 23.96 -1.35
C LYS A 117 -19.84 23.96 -0.35
N THR A 118 -19.85 23.05 0.64
CA THR A 118 -18.81 22.98 1.66
C THR A 118 -17.44 22.68 1.02
N PHE A 119 -17.40 21.83 -0.01
CA PHE A 119 -16.19 21.57 -0.76
C PHE A 119 -15.68 22.83 -1.48
N THR A 120 -16.58 23.55 -2.16
CA THR A 120 -16.23 24.81 -2.85
C THR A 120 -15.67 25.82 -1.85
N ASP A 121 -16.31 26.02 -0.70
CA ASP A 121 -15.83 26.91 0.35
C ASP A 121 -14.41 26.52 0.81
N ILE A 122 -14.13 25.21 1.01
CA ILE A 122 -12.79 24.72 1.38
C ILE A 122 -11.76 24.96 0.28
N ALA A 123 -12.12 24.75 -0.98
CA ALA A 123 -11.20 24.99 -2.10
C ALA A 123 -10.82 26.49 -2.22
N GLU A 124 -11.78 27.37 -2.04
CA GLU A 124 -11.56 28.82 -2.04
C GLU A 124 -10.72 29.27 -0.83
N GLU A 125 -10.95 28.72 0.36
CA GLU A 125 -10.11 28.98 1.54
C GLU A 125 -8.64 28.54 1.33
N GLU A 126 -8.40 27.50 0.53
CA GLU A 126 -7.06 27.04 0.15
C GLU A 126 -6.50 27.81 -1.08
N GLY A 127 -7.23 28.84 -1.54
CA GLY A 127 -6.81 29.72 -2.61
C GLY A 127 -6.96 29.13 -4.01
N GLN A 128 -7.81 28.12 -4.20
CA GLN A 128 -8.11 27.53 -5.49
C GLN A 128 -9.57 27.84 -5.87
N HIS A 129 -9.88 27.89 -7.16
CA HIS A 129 -11.20 28.22 -7.66
C HIS A 129 -11.89 27.03 -8.30
N VAL A 130 -13.12 26.72 -7.87
CA VAL A 130 -13.96 25.68 -8.48
C VAL A 130 -14.59 26.23 -9.74
N LEU A 131 -14.23 25.68 -10.90
CA LEU A 131 -14.75 26.08 -12.22
C LEU A 131 -16.18 25.59 -12.42
N GLY A 132 -16.45 24.36 -12.04
CA GLY A 132 -17.75 23.74 -12.22
C GLY A 132 -17.82 22.31 -11.74
N TRP A 133 -19.01 21.74 -11.87
CA TRP A 133 -19.35 20.39 -11.48
C TRP A 133 -20.01 19.66 -12.64
N ARG A 134 -19.73 18.36 -12.76
CA ARG A 134 -20.30 17.49 -13.78
C ARG A 134 -20.88 16.24 -13.13
N ASP A 135 -22.11 15.90 -13.43
CA ASP A 135 -22.62 14.56 -13.16
C ASP A 135 -22.00 13.59 -14.16
N VAL A 136 -21.40 12.52 -13.67
CA VAL A 136 -20.81 11.49 -14.54
C VAL A 136 -21.94 10.64 -15.13
N PRO A 137 -22.02 10.52 -16.48
CA PRO A 137 -23.05 9.71 -17.10
C PRO A 137 -22.76 8.21 -16.87
N VAL A 138 -23.74 7.52 -16.25
CA VAL A 138 -23.62 6.10 -15.92
C VAL A 138 -24.89 5.34 -16.28
N ASP A 139 -24.73 4.08 -16.72
CA ASP A 139 -25.85 3.16 -16.90
C ASP A 139 -26.01 2.25 -15.67
N GLY A 140 -26.84 2.68 -14.73
CA GLY A 140 -27.18 1.90 -13.54
C GLY A 140 -28.12 0.71 -13.79
N THR A 141 -28.53 0.45 -15.03
CA THR A 141 -29.46 -0.66 -15.33
C THR A 141 -28.73 -2.01 -15.38
N ILE A 142 -27.43 -1.99 -15.66
CA ILE A 142 -26.60 -3.20 -15.88
C ILE A 142 -25.97 -3.79 -14.62
N ILE A 143 -26.13 -3.15 -13.47
CA ILE A 143 -25.54 -3.61 -12.21
C ILE A 143 -26.57 -4.31 -11.32
N GLY A 144 -26.10 -5.21 -10.45
CA GLY A 144 -26.96 -5.96 -9.54
C GLY A 144 -27.62 -5.11 -8.45
N GLU A 145 -28.66 -5.64 -7.84
CA GLU A 145 -29.50 -4.92 -6.88
C GLU A 145 -28.76 -4.43 -5.62
N LYS A 146 -27.78 -5.22 -5.12
CA LYS A 146 -26.95 -4.79 -3.99
C LYS A 146 -26.07 -3.59 -4.34
N ALA A 147 -25.45 -3.61 -5.52
CA ALA A 147 -24.66 -2.50 -6.03
C ALA A 147 -25.52 -1.25 -6.22
N LYS A 148 -26.74 -1.39 -6.79
CA LYS A 148 -27.72 -0.29 -6.93
C LYS A 148 -28.16 0.30 -5.59
N ALA A 149 -28.44 -0.53 -4.61
CA ALA A 149 -28.93 -0.08 -3.30
C ALA A 149 -27.92 0.86 -2.62
N SER A 150 -26.61 0.58 -2.76
CA SER A 150 -25.53 1.37 -2.19
C SER A 150 -24.88 2.37 -3.15
N MET A 151 -25.37 2.46 -4.40
CA MET A 151 -24.80 3.32 -5.43
C MET A 151 -24.83 4.79 -5.02
N PRO A 152 -23.67 5.47 -4.98
CA PRO A 152 -23.62 6.92 -4.74
C PRO A 152 -24.02 7.71 -5.99
N ARG A 153 -24.25 9.00 -5.84
CA ARG A 153 -24.17 9.90 -6.99
C ARG A 153 -22.71 10.12 -7.34
N ILE A 154 -22.35 9.89 -8.59
CA ILE A 154 -20.96 10.03 -9.07
C ILE A 154 -20.86 11.38 -9.77
N ILE A 155 -20.01 12.25 -9.24
CA ILE A 155 -19.83 13.61 -9.74
C ILE A 155 -18.35 13.93 -9.94
N GLN A 156 -18.08 14.85 -10.85
CA GLN A 156 -16.76 15.43 -11.04
C GLN A 156 -16.75 16.91 -10.65
N VAL A 157 -15.62 17.35 -10.08
CA VAL A 157 -15.34 18.76 -9.82
C VAL A 157 -14.10 19.17 -10.59
N PHE A 158 -14.14 20.36 -11.17
CA PHE A 158 -13.02 20.96 -11.89
C PHE A 158 -12.52 22.18 -11.11
N ILE A 159 -11.22 22.19 -10.80
CA ILE A 159 -10.58 23.20 -9.95
C ILE A 159 -9.47 23.87 -10.73
N LYS A 160 -9.54 25.17 -10.90
CA LYS A 160 -8.48 25.97 -11.53
C LYS A 160 -7.31 26.11 -10.61
N LYS A 161 -6.10 25.87 -11.13
CA LYS A 161 -4.84 26.18 -10.45
C LYS A 161 -4.71 27.70 -10.29
N ASN A 162 -4.41 28.17 -9.09
CA ASN A 162 -4.11 29.57 -8.85
C ASN A 162 -2.84 29.99 -9.61
N ASP A 163 -2.89 31.15 -10.26
CA ASP A 163 -1.81 31.66 -11.12
C ASP A 163 -0.49 31.91 -10.35
N SER A 164 -0.55 32.04 -9.01
CA SER A 164 0.64 32.13 -8.15
C SER A 164 1.40 30.83 -7.97
N ILE A 165 0.80 29.68 -8.35
CA ILE A 165 1.41 28.35 -8.24
C ILE A 165 2.10 28.01 -9.56
N ALA A 166 3.42 28.14 -9.61
CA ALA A 166 4.22 27.84 -10.80
C ALA A 166 4.50 26.34 -10.98
N ASP A 167 4.72 25.63 -9.87
CA ASP A 167 5.10 24.22 -9.85
C ASP A 167 3.88 23.30 -9.84
N SER A 168 3.87 22.29 -10.71
CA SER A 168 2.77 21.30 -10.81
C SER A 168 2.62 20.48 -9.52
N MET A 169 3.73 20.11 -8.88
CA MET A 169 3.70 19.38 -7.61
C MET A 169 3.17 20.24 -6.45
N ALA A 170 3.38 21.55 -6.48
CA ALA A 170 2.77 22.46 -5.52
C ALA A 170 1.24 22.49 -5.67
N PHE A 171 0.75 22.38 -6.90
CA PHE A 171 -0.69 22.26 -7.16
C PHE A 171 -1.25 20.91 -6.67
N GLU A 172 -0.58 19.79 -6.97
CA GLU A 172 -0.97 18.48 -6.43
C GLU A 172 -1.06 18.50 -4.89
N ARG A 173 -0.10 19.13 -4.21
CA ARG A 173 -0.13 19.31 -2.76
C ARG A 173 -1.33 20.12 -2.29
N LYS A 174 -1.72 21.17 -3.03
CA LYS A 174 -2.93 21.95 -2.71
C LYS A 174 -4.19 21.11 -2.89
N LEU A 175 -4.32 20.35 -3.98
CA LEU A 175 -5.43 19.43 -4.19
C LEU A 175 -5.51 18.38 -3.07
N TYR A 176 -4.37 17.84 -2.64
CA TYR A 176 -4.30 16.92 -1.51
C TYR A 176 -4.81 17.55 -0.20
N VAL A 177 -4.38 18.77 0.11
CA VAL A 177 -4.85 19.52 1.31
C VAL A 177 -6.36 19.74 1.25
N ILE A 178 -6.88 20.19 0.10
CA ILE A 178 -8.32 20.41 -0.13
C ILE A 178 -9.09 19.10 0.12
N ARG A 179 -8.64 18.00 -0.47
CA ARG A 179 -9.26 16.69 -0.31
C ARG A 179 -9.27 16.24 1.16
N LYS A 180 -8.12 16.26 1.84
CA LYS A 180 -8.03 15.84 3.25
C LYS A 180 -8.89 16.70 4.17
N ARG A 181 -8.97 18.00 3.93
CA ARG A 181 -9.88 18.90 4.65
C ARG A 181 -11.34 18.57 4.38
N ALA A 182 -11.68 18.32 3.12
CA ALA A 182 -13.04 17.97 2.71
C ALA A 182 -13.48 16.62 3.30
N GLU A 183 -12.65 15.58 3.22
CA GLU A 183 -12.90 14.27 3.83
C GLU A 183 -13.18 14.40 5.34
N LYS A 184 -12.36 15.17 6.05
CA LYS A 184 -12.49 15.40 7.48
C LYS A 184 -13.74 16.20 7.87
N THR A 185 -14.16 17.13 7.01
CA THR A 185 -15.29 18.03 7.32
C THR A 185 -16.62 17.43 6.85
N ILE A 186 -16.64 16.90 5.61
CA ILE A 186 -17.87 16.46 4.94
C ILE A 186 -18.18 14.98 5.25
N GLY A 187 -17.16 14.14 5.43
CA GLY A 187 -17.33 12.70 5.70
C GLY A 187 -18.29 12.43 6.86
N PRO A 188 -17.99 12.92 8.09
CA PRO A 188 -18.85 12.70 9.27
C PRO A 188 -20.28 13.24 9.09
N MET A 189 -20.43 14.38 8.41
CA MET A 189 -21.76 14.95 8.11
C MET A 189 -22.56 14.04 7.17
N SER A 190 -21.87 13.41 6.22
CA SER A 190 -22.49 12.52 5.23
C SER A 190 -22.95 11.23 5.88
N GLU A 191 -22.12 10.61 6.70
CA GLU A 191 -22.42 9.39 7.45
C GLU A 191 -23.63 9.57 8.38
N GLN A 192 -23.70 10.69 9.10
CA GLN A 192 -24.84 11.03 9.97
C GLN A 192 -26.16 11.11 9.21
N ASN A 193 -26.12 11.41 7.90
CA ASN A 193 -27.27 11.48 7.03
C ASN A 193 -27.49 10.21 6.19
N GLY A 194 -26.75 9.13 6.46
CA GLY A 194 -26.84 7.85 5.75
C GLY A 194 -26.33 7.90 4.31
N GLY A 195 -25.34 8.75 4.05
CA GLY A 195 -24.71 8.89 2.74
C GLY A 195 -23.20 8.81 2.81
N ILE A 196 -22.55 9.00 1.67
CA ILE A 196 -21.10 8.96 1.49
C ILE A 196 -20.58 10.29 0.96
N PHE A 197 -19.32 10.58 1.23
CA PHE A 197 -18.52 11.58 0.53
C PHE A 197 -17.09 11.07 0.44
N TYR A 198 -16.70 10.59 -0.73
CA TYR A 198 -15.42 9.92 -0.94
C TYR A 198 -14.80 10.35 -2.26
N PHE A 199 -13.50 10.62 -2.26
CA PHE A 199 -12.73 10.93 -3.46
C PHE A 199 -12.10 9.65 -4.03
N ALA A 200 -12.58 9.19 -5.15
CA ALA A 200 -11.88 8.17 -5.93
C ALA A 200 -10.53 8.72 -6.43
N SER A 201 -10.52 9.98 -6.88
CA SER A 201 -9.30 10.75 -7.19
C SER A 201 -9.54 12.25 -7.04
N LEU A 202 -8.46 13.02 -6.83
CA LEU A 202 -8.41 14.47 -7.00
C LEU A 202 -6.98 14.83 -7.38
N SER A 203 -6.73 15.09 -8.66
CA SER A 203 -5.39 15.30 -9.21
C SER A 203 -5.44 16.19 -10.45
N SER A 204 -4.33 16.81 -10.81
CA SER A 204 -4.13 17.49 -12.08
C SER A 204 -3.56 16.59 -13.19
N LYS A 205 -3.27 15.32 -12.86
CA LYS A 205 -2.61 14.37 -13.76
C LYS A 205 -3.47 13.15 -14.10
N THR A 206 -4.21 12.60 -13.13
CA THR A 206 -4.94 11.33 -13.28
C THR A 206 -6.38 11.42 -12.82
N VAL A 207 -7.21 10.53 -13.35
CA VAL A 207 -8.59 10.33 -12.91
C VAL A 207 -8.88 8.84 -12.76
N VAL A 208 -9.66 8.48 -11.73
CA VAL A 208 -10.01 7.09 -11.40
C VAL A 208 -11.51 6.85 -11.60
N TYR A 209 -11.84 5.89 -12.44
CA TYR A 209 -13.19 5.35 -12.63
C TYR A 209 -13.26 3.97 -11.98
N LYS A 210 -14.10 3.80 -10.97
CA LYS A 210 -14.21 2.54 -10.20
C LYS A 210 -15.57 2.37 -9.55
N GLY A 211 -15.89 1.18 -9.10
CA GLY A 211 -17.13 0.94 -8.37
C GLY A 211 -17.37 -0.53 -8.03
N MET A 212 -18.52 -0.82 -7.43
CA MET A 212 -19.00 -2.19 -7.19
C MET A 212 -19.47 -2.83 -8.50
N LEU A 213 -18.53 -3.04 -9.40
CA LEU A 213 -18.72 -3.51 -10.77
C LEU A 213 -17.97 -4.83 -10.98
N THR A 214 -18.45 -5.64 -11.92
CA THR A 214 -17.62 -6.68 -12.52
C THR A 214 -16.68 -6.07 -13.56
N SER A 215 -15.67 -6.81 -13.97
CA SER A 215 -14.74 -6.41 -15.03
C SER A 215 -15.47 -6.00 -16.31
N GLU A 216 -16.50 -6.75 -16.69
CA GLU A 216 -17.29 -6.55 -17.91
C GLU A 216 -18.28 -5.37 -17.81
N GLN A 217 -18.70 -5.03 -16.58
CA GLN A 217 -19.61 -3.91 -16.35
C GLN A 217 -18.94 -2.55 -16.45
N LEU A 218 -17.64 -2.43 -16.14
CA LEU A 218 -16.96 -1.14 -16.01
C LEU A 218 -17.11 -0.24 -17.25
N ARG A 219 -16.82 -0.78 -18.44
CA ARG A 219 -16.90 -0.07 -19.71
C ARG A 219 -18.33 0.41 -20.02
N ASN A 220 -19.29 -0.45 -19.76
CA ASN A 220 -20.68 -0.19 -20.09
C ASN A 220 -21.39 0.66 -19.04
N PHE A 221 -20.92 0.64 -17.80
CA PHE A 221 -21.43 1.46 -16.71
C PHE A 221 -21.02 2.92 -16.85
N TYR A 222 -19.75 3.19 -17.11
CA TYR A 222 -19.23 4.54 -17.31
C TYR A 222 -19.21 4.89 -18.80
N LEU A 223 -20.20 5.65 -19.27
CA LEU A 223 -20.35 5.97 -20.70
C LEU A 223 -19.15 6.75 -21.24
N ASP A 224 -18.47 7.50 -20.41
CA ASP A 224 -17.24 8.23 -20.75
C ASP A 224 -16.15 7.30 -21.33
N LEU A 225 -16.04 6.07 -20.80
CA LEU A 225 -14.99 5.10 -21.19
C LEU A 225 -15.18 4.53 -22.61
N SER A 226 -16.31 4.80 -23.25
CA SER A 226 -16.59 4.40 -24.64
C SER A 226 -16.41 5.54 -25.64
N ASP A 227 -16.03 6.73 -25.17
CA ASP A 227 -15.84 7.90 -26.04
C ASP A 227 -14.43 7.89 -26.65
N LEU A 228 -14.34 8.03 -27.99
CA LEU A 228 -13.07 7.99 -28.73
C LEU A 228 -12.12 9.16 -28.41
N GLU A 229 -12.61 10.24 -27.82
CA GLU A 229 -11.78 11.34 -27.32
C GLU A 229 -11.27 11.13 -25.91
N PHE A 230 -11.73 10.07 -25.23
CA PHE A 230 -11.23 9.68 -23.91
C PHE A 230 -9.86 8.99 -24.04
N LYS A 231 -8.82 9.79 -24.27
CA LYS A 231 -7.47 9.33 -24.62
C LYS A 231 -6.51 9.41 -23.44
N SER A 232 -5.65 8.41 -23.33
CA SER A 232 -4.53 8.36 -22.36
C SER A 232 -3.33 7.68 -22.97
N CYS A 233 -2.12 7.98 -22.50
CA CYS A 233 -0.93 7.20 -22.87
C CYS A 233 -0.65 6.05 -21.91
N LEU A 234 -1.32 6.00 -20.76
CA LEU A 234 -1.23 4.92 -19.80
C LEU A 234 -2.60 4.65 -19.16
N ALA A 235 -2.84 3.40 -18.82
CA ALA A 235 -4.03 2.99 -18.10
C ALA A 235 -3.68 1.86 -17.14
N MET A 236 -4.08 1.97 -15.88
CA MET A 236 -3.88 0.98 -14.82
C MET A 236 -5.23 0.44 -14.38
N ILE A 237 -5.38 -0.89 -14.32
CA ILE A 237 -6.66 -1.55 -14.10
C ILE A 237 -6.58 -2.56 -12.96
N HIS A 238 -7.73 -2.81 -12.35
CA HIS A 238 -7.86 -3.83 -11.32
C HIS A 238 -9.26 -4.42 -11.30
N SER A 239 -9.31 -5.75 -11.13
CA SER A 239 -10.51 -6.52 -10.89
C SER A 239 -10.51 -7.06 -9.47
N ARG A 240 -11.60 -6.84 -8.74
CA ARG A 240 -11.82 -7.24 -7.37
C ARG A 240 -11.29 -6.23 -6.33
N PHE A 241 -11.78 -6.33 -5.09
CA PHE A 241 -11.34 -5.56 -3.92
C PHE A 241 -10.61 -6.48 -2.92
N SER A 242 -10.11 -5.92 -1.79
CA SER A 242 -9.43 -6.69 -0.75
C SER A 242 -10.35 -7.75 -0.12
N THR A 243 -9.87 -9.00 -0.03
CA THR A 243 -10.63 -10.16 0.48
C THR A 243 -11.05 -10.06 1.95
N ASN A 244 -10.42 -9.19 2.72
CA ASN A 244 -10.64 -9.05 4.17
C ASN A 244 -11.68 -7.98 4.54
N THR A 245 -12.36 -7.38 3.56
CA THR A 245 -13.36 -6.33 3.77
C THR A 245 -14.62 -6.64 2.98
N PHE A 246 -15.77 -6.09 3.41
CA PHE A 246 -16.99 -6.17 2.61
C PHE A 246 -16.88 -5.28 1.37
N PRO A 247 -17.42 -5.72 0.20
CA PRO A 247 -17.48 -4.90 -1.00
C PRO A 247 -18.20 -3.57 -0.76
N SER A 248 -17.62 -2.50 -1.27
CA SER A 248 -18.26 -1.20 -1.31
C SER A 248 -17.68 -0.34 -2.44
N TRP A 249 -18.41 0.71 -2.84
CA TRP A 249 -18.02 1.57 -3.95
C TRP A 249 -16.64 2.20 -3.74
N GLU A 250 -16.35 2.68 -2.53
CA GLU A 250 -15.11 3.34 -2.17
C GLU A 250 -13.92 2.39 -2.07
N ARG A 251 -14.15 1.13 -1.70
CA ARG A 251 -13.09 0.13 -1.52
C ARG A 251 -12.66 -0.55 -2.81
N ALA A 252 -13.42 -0.39 -3.90
CA ALA A 252 -13.00 -0.88 -5.21
C ALA A 252 -11.63 -0.26 -5.60
N HIS A 253 -10.80 -1.04 -6.28
CA HIS A 253 -9.57 -0.55 -6.89
C HIS A 253 -9.84 0.00 -8.30
N PRO A 254 -8.95 0.85 -8.84
CA PRO A 254 -7.69 1.37 -8.29
C PRO A 254 -7.87 2.29 -7.08
N ASN A 255 -6.82 2.38 -6.25
CA ASN A 255 -6.62 3.51 -5.36
C ASN A 255 -6.10 4.72 -6.17
N ARG A 256 -5.61 5.80 -5.51
CA ARG A 256 -5.21 7.02 -6.23
C ARG A 256 -3.93 6.85 -7.02
N TYR A 257 -2.95 6.14 -6.45
CA TYR A 257 -1.63 5.94 -7.02
C TYR A 257 -1.32 4.49 -7.34
N LEU A 258 -2.06 3.53 -6.77
CA LEU A 258 -1.73 2.11 -6.92
C LEU A 258 -2.93 1.18 -7.10
N VAL A 259 -2.62 0.01 -7.64
CA VAL A 259 -3.41 -1.22 -7.54
C VAL A 259 -2.58 -2.28 -6.83
N HIS A 260 -3.24 -3.11 -6.02
CA HIS A 260 -2.59 -4.11 -5.20
C HIS A 260 -3.32 -5.44 -5.28
N ASN A 261 -2.58 -6.48 -5.64
CA ASN A 261 -3.01 -7.86 -5.55
C ASN A 261 -2.21 -8.55 -4.44
N GLY A 262 -2.83 -8.70 -3.28
CA GLY A 262 -2.19 -9.29 -2.12
C GLY A 262 -2.77 -8.84 -0.80
N GLU A 263 -1.96 -8.92 0.25
CA GLU A 263 -2.30 -8.51 1.61
C GLU A 263 -1.08 -7.91 2.31
N ILE A 264 -1.28 -6.83 3.05
CA ILE A 264 -0.24 -6.28 3.92
C ILE A 264 -0.43 -6.88 5.32
N ASN A 265 0.34 -7.92 5.63
CA ASN A 265 0.21 -8.67 6.90
C ASN A 265 0.61 -7.83 8.12
N THR A 266 1.46 -6.85 7.94
CA THR A 266 1.96 -5.97 9.02
C THR A 266 1.13 -4.71 9.23
N ILE A 267 -0.02 -4.58 8.55
CA ILE A 267 -0.83 -3.36 8.44
C ILE A 267 -1.10 -2.68 9.78
N ARG A 268 -1.46 -3.43 10.82
CA ARG A 268 -1.75 -2.88 12.15
C ARG A 268 -0.56 -2.16 12.77
N GLY A 269 0.63 -2.77 12.65
CA GLY A 269 1.88 -2.16 13.10
C GLY A 269 2.22 -0.91 12.30
N ASN A 270 2.12 -0.99 10.97
CA ASN A 270 2.41 0.14 10.08
C ASN A 270 1.52 1.35 10.36
N VAL A 271 0.21 1.14 10.54
CA VAL A 271 -0.74 2.21 10.89
C VAL A 271 -0.41 2.84 12.25
N ASN A 272 -0.18 2.02 13.27
CA ASN A 272 0.15 2.50 14.61
C ASN A 272 1.44 3.35 14.60
N TRP A 273 2.47 2.89 13.90
CA TRP A 273 3.73 3.64 13.77
C TRP A 273 3.55 4.94 12.99
N MET A 274 2.79 4.93 11.90
CA MET A 274 2.51 6.14 11.13
C MET A 274 1.77 7.17 11.99
N ASN A 275 0.74 6.75 12.73
CA ASN A 275 0.00 7.63 13.64
C ASN A 275 0.88 8.21 14.76
N ALA A 276 1.80 7.41 15.29
CA ALA A 276 2.74 7.90 16.31
C ALA A 276 3.70 8.96 15.74
N ARG A 277 4.18 8.77 14.52
CA ARG A 277 5.13 9.68 13.85
C ARG A 277 4.53 11.01 13.42
N GLN A 278 3.23 11.06 13.10
CA GLN A 278 2.56 12.28 12.61
C GLN A 278 2.83 13.51 13.48
N LYS A 279 2.87 13.35 14.80
CA LYS A 279 3.07 14.47 15.73
C LYS A 279 4.42 15.18 15.60
N ARG A 280 5.41 14.52 15.01
CA ARG A 280 6.77 15.03 14.84
C ARG A 280 7.10 15.46 13.41
N MET A 281 6.19 15.23 12.48
CA MET A 281 6.42 15.53 11.07
C MET A 281 6.35 17.04 10.82
N THR A 282 7.38 17.53 10.16
CA THR A 282 7.44 18.90 9.61
C THR A 282 7.91 18.83 8.18
N SER A 283 7.35 19.62 7.30
CA SER A 283 7.69 19.62 5.88
C SER A 283 7.83 21.04 5.35
N PRO A 284 8.84 21.33 4.53
CA PRO A 284 8.96 22.63 3.87
C PRO A 284 7.91 22.82 2.76
N TYR A 285 7.23 21.77 2.33
CA TYR A 285 6.26 21.80 1.24
C TYR A 285 4.83 22.12 1.68
N PHE A 286 4.56 22.13 2.99
CA PHE A 286 3.22 22.41 3.53
C PHE A 286 3.31 23.53 4.57
N GLU A 287 2.57 24.62 4.37
CA GLU A 287 2.46 25.69 5.36
C GLU A 287 1.96 25.18 6.72
N ASN A 288 1.00 24.27 6.66
CA ASN A 288 0.45 23.60 7.84
C ASN A 288 0.14 22.14 7.51
N ILE A 289 1.08 21.27 7.84
CA ILE A 289 0.96 19.83 7.59
C ILE A 289 -0.18 19.18 8.41
N HIS A 290 -0.61 19.78 9.53
CA HIS A 290 -1.72 19.24 10.34
C HIS A 290 -3.07 19.23 9.60
N LYS A 291 -3.20 20.00 8.51
CA LYS A 291 -4.40 19.99 7.66
C LYS A 291 -4.62 18.62 6.99
N VAL A 292 -3.55 17.84 6.77
CA VAL A 292 -3.62 16.54 6.10
C VAL A 292 -3.68 15.36 7.06
N PHE A 293 -3.63 15.58 8.37
CA PHE A 293 -3.75 14.50 9.36
C PHE A 293 -5.22 14.17 9.70
N PRO A 294 -5.56 12.90 9.96
CA PRO A 294 -4.67 11.73 9.88
C PRO A 294 -4.24 11.42 8.44
N ILE A 295 -3.02 10.89 8.26
CA ILE A 295 -2.52 10.50 6.95
C ILE A 295 -3.33 9.31 6.43
N ILE A 296 -3.45 8.27 7.26
CA ILE A 296 -4.12 7.02 6.95
C ILE A 296 -5.58 7.09 7.37
N ASP A 297 -6.45 6.64 6.49
CA ASP A 297 -7.85 6.34 6.80
C ASP A 297 -7.96 4.86 7.21
N GLU A 298 -8.16 4.64 8.52
CA GLU A 298 -8.22 3.30 9.12
C GLU A 298 -9.52 2.54 8.80
N THR A 299 -10.50 3.19 8.20
CA THR A 299 -11.76 2.54 7.77
C THR A 299 -11.64 1.84 6.42
N GLY A 300 -10.56 2.13 5.71
CA GLY A 300 -10.27 1.58 4.39
C GLY A 300 -9.70 0.15 4.42
N SER A 301 -9.33 -0.35 3.25
CA SER A 301 -8.59 -1.61 3.10
C SER A 301 -7.10 -1.40 3.40
N ASP A 302 -6.35 -2.50 3.62
CA ASP A 302 -4.90 -2.50 3.73
C ASP A 302 -4.22 -1.81 2.53
N SER A 303 -4.72 -2.07 1.34
CA SER A 303 -4.25 -1.45 0.09
C SER A 303 -4.50 0.05 0.06
N SER A 304 -5.66 0.52 0.55
CA SER A 304 -5.96 1.95 0.62
C SER A 304 -5.13 2.66 1.69
N MET A 305 -4.84 1.99 2.81
CA MET A 305 -3.95 2.51 3.85
C MET A 305 -2.51 2.63 3.32
N PHE A 306 -2.06 1.64 2.54
CA PHE A 306 -0.79 1.71 1.83
C PHE A 306 -0.75 2.89 0.85
N ASP A 307 -1.78 3.05 0.02
CA ASP A 307 -1.92 4.15 -0.93
C ASP A 307 -1.90 5.52 -0.24
N ASN A 308 -2.55 5.66 0.91
CA ASN A 308 -2.51 6.90 1.69
C ASN A 308 -1.09 7.25 2.16
N CYS A 309 -0.32 6.24 2.60
CA CYS A 309 1.06 6.43 2.99
C CYS A 309 1.94 6.77 1.79
N LEU A 310 1.79 6.05 0.68
CA LEU A 310 2.52 6.28 -0.57
C LEU A 310 2.27 7.68 -1.12
N GLU A 311 1.01 8.11 -1.21
CA GLU A 311 0.60 9.45 -1.62
C GLU A 311 1.25 10.52 -0.75
N PHE A 312 1.22 10.33 0.57
CA PHE A 312 1.82 11.27 1.51
C PHE A 312 3.33 11.38 1.33
N LEU A 313 4.06 10.27 1.21
CA LEU A 313 5.50 10.25 0.98
C LEU A 313 5.87 10.94 -0.34
N TYR A 314 5.12 10.66 -1.40
CA TYR A 314 5.31 11.28 -2.71
C TYR A 314 5.09 12.80 -2.66
N LEU A 315 3.99 13.26 -2.07
CA LEU A 315 3.67 14.68 -1.98
C LEU A 315 4.56 15.45 -0.99
N THR A 316 5.25 14.77 -0.09
CA THR A 316 6.23 15.37 0.81
C THR A 316 7.66 15.41 0.24
N GLY A 317 7.84 15.07 -1.04
CA GLY A 317 9.06 15.35 -1.81
C GLY A 317 9.89 14.14 -2.19
N ARG A 318 9.50 12.91 -1.81
CA ARG A 318 10.12 11.69 -2.31
C ARG A 318 9.59 11.38 -3.71
N SER A 319 10.37 10.71 -4.53
CA SER A 319 9.82 10.13 -5.77
C SER A 319 8.92 8.93 -5.45
N LEU A 320 8.01 8.60 -6.37
CA LEU A 320 7.09 7.49 -6.19
C LEU A 320 7.85 6.16 -6.05
N GLN A 321 8.86 5.94 -6.90
CA GLN A 321 9.70 4.75 -6.86
C GLN A 321 10.58 4.66 -5.60
N GLU A 322 11.08 5.78 -5.08
CA GLU A 322 11.80 5.83 -3.80
C GLU A 322 10.89 5.42 -2.65
N SER A 323 9.67 5.97 -2.63
CA SER A 323 8.66 5.66 -1.61
C SER A 323 8.28 4.17 -1.64
N ILE A 324 8.09 3.60 -2.81
CA ILE A 324 7.83 2.16 -2.99
C ILE A 324 9.01 1.31 -2.50
N MET A 325 10.26 1.66 -2.86
CA MET A 325 11.44 0.93 -2.38
C MET A 325 11.59 0.99 -0.85
N MET A 326 11.18 2.09 -0.24
CA MET A 326 11.19 2.26 1.21
C MET A 326 10.10 1.43 1.88
N MET A 327 8.88 1.42 1.33
CA MET A 327 7.73 0.69 1.88
C MET A 327 7.84 -0.82 1.65
N ILE A 328 8.36 -1.26 0.49
CA ILE A 328 8.53 -2.66 0.11
C ILE A 328 10.02 -2.93 -0.18
N PRO A 329 10.85 -3.01 0.85
CA PRO A 329 12.28 -3.27 0.65
C PRO A 329 12.51 -4.71 0.16
N GLU A 330 13.47 -4.87 -0.74
CA GLU A 330 13.99 -6.20 -1.05
C GLU A 330 14.79 -6.78 0.14
N PRO A 331 15.03 -8.11 0.19
CA PRO A 331 15.82 -8.70 1.27
C PRO A 331 17.27 -8.21 1.16
N TRP A 332 17.67 -7.33 2.06
CA TRP A 332 18.96 -6.61 1.99
C TRP A 332 19.99 -7.06 3.02
N GLU A 333 19.58 -7.45 4.21
CA GLU A 333 20.50 -7.68 5.34
C GLU A 333 21.50 -8.81 5.09
N LYS A 334 20.99 -9.96 4.69
CA LYS A 334 21.79 -11.19 4.46
C LYS A 334 22.17 -11.37 2.99
N ASN A 335 21.82 -10.45 2.11
CA ASN A 335 22.14 -10.52 0.68
C ASN A 335 23.61 -10.13 0.45
N LYS A 336 24.46 -11.10 0.15
CA LYS A 336 25.92 -10.92 -0.04
C LYS A 336 26.28 -10.26 -1.38
N THR A 337 25.37 -10.28 -2.35
CA THR A 337 25.61 -9.78 -3.72
C THR A 337 25.10 -8.35 -3.93
N MET A 338 24.36 -7.80 -2.99
CA MET A 338 23.81 -6.44 -3.06
C MET A 338 24.92 -5.40 -3.01
N SER A 339 24.83 -4.35 -3.85
CA SER A 339 25.77 -3.22 -3.81
C SER A 339 25.73 -2.51 -2.45
N LYS A 340 26.86 -1.87 -2.09
CA LYS A 340 26.98 -1.15 -0.83
C LYS A 340 25.98 -0.01 -0.74
N GLU A 341 25.85 0.79 -1.79
CA GLU A 341 24.94 1.94 -1.85
C GLU A 341 23.49 1.52 -1.59
N LYS A 342 23.05 0.46 -2.25
CA LYS A 342 21.69 -0.08 -2.10
C LYS A 342 21.46 -0.61 -0.67
N ARG A 343 22.45 -1.28 -0.08
CA ARG A 343 22.39 -1.74 1.32
C ARG A 343 22.29 -0.57 2.30
N GLU A 344 23.08 0.48 2.09
CA GLU A 344 23.06 1.67 2.95
C GLU A 344 21.73 2.43 2.83
N PHE A 345 21.14 2.48 1.63
CA PHE A 345 19.79 3.03 1.41
C PHE A 345 18.73 2.27 2.24
N TYR A 346 18.69 0.93 2.11
CA TYR A 346 17.71 0.15 2.86
C TYR A 346 17.94 0.21 4.36
N LYS A 347 19.19 0.16 4.81
CA LYS A 347 19.55 0.30 6.21
C LYS A 347 19.03 1.61 6.78
N PHE A 348 19.28 2.73 6.12
CA PHE A 348 18.82 4.05 6.56
C PHE A 348 17.29 4.15 6.60
N ASN A 349 16.64 3.76 5.52
CA ASN A 349 15.18 3.85 5.44
C ASN A 349 14.46 2.91 6.40
N ASN A 350 15.06 1.76 6.75
CA ASN A 350 14.51 0.85 7.76
C ASN A 350 14.50 1.45 9.19
N PHE A 351 15.33 2.47 9.46
CA PHE A 351 15.23 3.24 10.71
C PHE A 351 14.10 4.25 10.68
N LEU A 352 13.86 4.86 9.53
CA LEU A 352 12.82 5.86 9.37
C LEU A 352 11.42 5.23 9.40
N MET A 353 11.26 4.09 8.74
CA MET A 353 9.99 3.41 8.59
C MET A 353 10.18 1.89 8.47
N GLU A 354 9.37 1.15 9.18
CA GLU A 354 9.26 -0.30 9.05
C GLU A 354 8.71 -0.70 7.68
N ALA A 355 9.10 -1.90 7.20
CA ALA A 355 8.55 -2.45 5.97
C ALA A 355 7.04 -2.68 6.07
N TRP A 356 6.32 -2.43 4.97
CA TRP A 356 4.94 -2.83 4.77
C TRP A 356 4.96 -4.20 4.11
N ASP A 357 4.87 -5.25 4.90
CA ASP A 357 5.20 -6.61 4.49
C ASP A 357 3.96 -7.48 4.30
N GLY A 358 4.02 -8.31 3.27
CA GLY A 358 2.99 -9.26 2.88
C GLY A 358 3.17 -9.70 1.44
N PRO A 359 2.42 -10.71 0.97
CA PRO A 359 2.44 -11.09 -0.44
C PRO A 359 1.81 -9.99 -1.28
N ALA A 360 2.61 -9.35 -2.12
CA ALA A 360 2.16 -8.21 -2.91
C ALA A 360 2.65 -8.26 -4.35
N ALA A 361 1.71 -8.07 -5.28
CA ALA A 361 2.00 -7.58 -6.62
C ALA A 361 1.29 -6.23 -6.75
N MET A 362 2.05 -5.20 -7.04
CA MET A 362 1.53 -3.84 -7.15
C MET A 362 1.87 -3.24 -8.50
N ALA A 363 0.94 -2.46 -9.04
CA ALA A 363 1.26 -1.47 -10.07
C ALA A 363 0.94 -0.08 -9.53
N PHE A 364 1.69 0.93 -9.98
CA PHE A 364 1.58 2.30 -9.48
C PHE A 364 1.87 3.31 -10.59
N THR A 365 1.26 4.49 -10.46
CA THR A 365 1.46 5.59 -11.41
C THR A 365 1.21 6.95 -10.75
N ASP A 366 1.88 7.98 -11.23
CA ASP A 366 1.60 9.39 -10.94
C ASP A 366 1.08 10.15 -12.18
N GLY A 367 0.79 9.41 -13.27
CA GLY A 367 0.36 9.96 -14.55
C GLY A 367 1.50 10.23 -15.54
N GLU A 368 2.75 10.24 -15.11
CA GLU A 368 3.93 10.41 -15.97
C GLU A 368 4.77 9.14 -16.04
N ILE A 369 4.90 8.47 -14.90
CA ILE A 369 5.51 7.15 -14.80
C ILE A 369 4.45 6.10 -14.49
N ILE A 370 4.70 4.87 -14.92
CA ILE A 370 3.95 3.70 -14.50
C ILE A 370 4.89 2.54 -14.23
N GLY A 371 4.65 1.81 -13.17
CA GLY A 371 5.53 0.71 -12.78
C GLY A 371 4.80 -0.45 -12.14
N GLY A 372 5.53 -1.58 -12.06
CA GLY A 372 5.06 -2.77 -11.35
C GLY A 372 6.17 -3.30 -10.45
N ILE A 373 5.80 -3.83 -9.28
CA ILE A 373 6.72 -4.42 -8.31
C ILE A 373 6.12 -5.66 -7.67
N LEU A 374 6.98 -6.61 -7.31
CA LEU A 374 6.64 -7.70 -6.41
C LEU A 374 7.30 -7.50 -5.05
N ASP A 375 6.63 -8.01 -4.01
CA ASP A 375 7.22 -8.13 -2.67
C ASP A 375 8.52 -8.97 -2.67
N ARG A 376 9.24 -8.94 -1.59
CA ARG A 376 10.52 -9.66 -1.42
C ARG A 376 10.40 -11.19 -1.61
N ASN A 377 9.23 -11.77 -1.38
CA ASN A 377 8.97 -13.20 -1.58
C ASN A 377 8.58 -13.52 -3.05
N GLY A 378 7.92 -12.58 -3.73
CA GLY A 378 7.45 -12.74 -5.10
C GLY A 378 6.45 -13.87 -5.27
N LEU A 379 5.50 -14.00 -4.34
CA LEU A 379 4.50 -15.07 -4.33
C LEU A 379 3.40 -14.87 -5.37
N ARG A 380 3.13 -13.63 -5.74
CA ARG A 380 2.10 -13.28 -6.73
C ARG A 380 2.68 -13.28 -8.15
N PRO A 381 1.94 -13.78 -9.15
CA PRO A 381 2.40 -13.73 -10.53
C PRO A 381 2.27 -12.32 -11.11
N SER A 382 3.21 -11.95 -11.98
CA SER A 382 3.13 -10.77 -12.82
C SER A 382 3.93 -10.98 -14.10
N ARG A 383 3.30 -10.75 -15.25
CA ARG A 383 3.85 -10.98 -16.58
C ARG A 383 3.78 -9.70 -17.39
N TYR A 384 4.75 -9.48 -18.28
CA TYR A 384 4.72 -8.32 -19.16
C TYR A 384 5.16 -8.66 -20.58
N TYR A 385 4.64 -7.85 -21.50
CA TYR A 385 5.04 -7.80 -22.91
C TYR A 385 5.51 -6.39 -23.24
N VAL A 386 6.52 -6.30 -24.09
CA VAL A 386 6.94 -5.07 -24.78
C VAL A 386 6.75 -5.33 -26.27
N THR A 387 6.02 -4.46 -26.94
CA THR A 387 5.71 -4.59 -28.36
C THR A 387 6.63 -3.73 -29.24
N LYS A 388 6.65 -3.97 -30.54
CA LYS A 388 7.44 -3.18 -31.50
C LYS A 388 6.83 -1.81 -31.80
N ASP A 389 5.54 -1.64 -31.52
CA ASP A 389 4.80 -0.39 -31.59
C ASP A 389 4.81 0.38 -30.25
N ASP A 390 5.86 0.12 -29.43
CA ASP A 390 6.18 0.85 -28.21
C ASP A 390 5.10 0.78 -27.10
N ARG A 391 4.33 -0.31 -27.03
CA ARG A 391 3.44 -0.60 -25.91
C ARG A 391 4.10 -1.51 -24.88
N VAL A 392 3.80 -1.29 -23.60
CA VAL A 392 4.09 -2.24 -22.53
C VAL A 392 2.77 -2.65 -21.89
N ILE A 393 2.54 -3.94 -21.79
CA ILE A 393 1.38 -4.54 -21.14
C ILE A 393 1.90 -5.40 -19.98
N LEU A 394 1.47 -5.10 -18.76
CA LEU A 394 1.74 -5.90 -17.58
C LEU A 394 0.42 -6.39 -17.01
N ALA A 395 0.35 -7.67 -16.65
CA ALA A 395 -0.83 -8.24 -16.01
C ALA A 395 -0.48 -9.41 -15.09
N SER A 396 -1.43 -9.77 -14.24
CA SER A 396 -1.32 -10.91 -13.32
C SER A 396 -1.11 -12.24 -14.04
N GLU A 397 -1.51 -12.35 -15.30
CA GLU A 397 -1.36 -13.56 -16.12
C GLU A 397 -1.05 -13.22 -17.58
N VAL A 398 -0.77 -14.26 -18.38
CA VAL A 398 -0.55 -14.16 -19.84
C VAL A 398 -1.86 -14.36 -20.58
N GLY A 399 -1.92 -13.90 -21.85
CA GLY A 399 -3.10 -14.11 -22.71
C GLY A 399 -4.27 -13.18 -22.41
N VAL A 400 -4.04 -12.12 -21.63
CA VAL A 400 -5.05 -11.12 -21.28
C VAL A 400 -5.42 -10.18 -22.42
N ILE A 401 -4.63 -10.15 -23.47
CA ILE A 401 -4.86 -9.41 -24.71
C ILE A 401 -4.25 -10.18 -25.87
N ASP A 402 -4.91 -10.15 -27.01
CA ASP A 402 -4.39 -10.79 -28.22
C ASP A 402 -3.34 -9.89 -28.88
N ILE A 403 -2.08 -10.35 -28.87
CA ILE A 403 -0.96 -9.63 -29.46
C ILE A 403 -0.37 -10.51 -30.56
N ASP A 404 -0.28 -9.97 -31.77
CA ASP A 404 0.44 -10.65 -32.84
C ASP A 404 1.88 -10.97 -32.40
N ASN A 405 2.27 -12.24 -32.50
CA ASN A 405 3.62 -12.69 -32.14
C ASN A 405 4.71 -11.92 -32.87
N ASP A 406 4.45 -11.51 -34.11
CA ASP A 406 5.38 -10.70 -34.89
C ASP A 406 5.56 -9.29 -34.34
N ASN A 407 4.59 -8.79 -33.57
CA ASN A 407 4.67 -7.49 -32.90
C ASN A 407 5.36 -7.56 -31.53
N VAL A 408 5.57 -8.73 -30.95
CA VAL A 408 6.26 -8.88 -29.67
C VAL A 408 7.75 -8.59 -29.83
N LYS A 409 8.26 -7.58 -29.11
CA LYS A 409 9.67 -7.23 -29.01
C LYS A 409 10.38 -8.02 -27.91
N SER A 410 9.76 -8.08 -26.73
CA SER A 410 10.22 -8.87 -25.60
C SER A 410 9.07 -9.21 -24.67
N LYS A 411 9.26 -10.27 -23.87
CA LYS A 411 8.31 -10.69 -22.83
C LYS A 411 9.07 -11.17 -21.61
N GLY A 412 8.46 -10.99 -20.43
CA GLY A 412 9.11 -11.36 -19.18
C GLY A 412 8.12 -11.53 -18.02
N ARG A 413 8.69 -11.78 -16.87
CA ARG A 413 7.99 -11.78 -15.59
C ARG A 413 8.70 -10.87 -14.62
N LEU A 414 7.97 -10.30 -13.67
CA LEU A 414 8.60 -9.69 -12.52
C LEU A 414 9.18 -10.78 -11.61
N GLU A 415 10.34 -10.48 -11.05
CA GLU A 415 11.02 -11.32 -10.09
C GLU A 415 10.81 -10.78 -8.66
N PRO A 416 11.02 -11.60 -7.61
CA PRO A 416 10.92 -11.15 -6.22
C PRO A 416 11.72 -9.88 -5.94
N GLY A 417 11.07 -8.89 -5.38
CA GLY A 417 11.67 -7.60 -5.05
C GLY A 417 12.10 -6.74 -6.24
N LYS A 418 11.79 -7.15 -7.49
CA LYS A 418 12.16 -6.42 -8.70
C LYS A 418 11.05 -5.51 -9.18
N MET A 419 11.46 -4.40 -9.80
CA MET A 419 10.58 -3.36 -10.32
C MET A 419 10.75 -3.20 -11.82
N LEU A 420 9.64 -3.05 -12.53
CA LEU A 420 9.58 -2.58 -13.91
C LEU A 420 9.04 -1.15 -13.88
N LEU A 421 9.73 -0.20 -14.49
CA LEU A 421 9.30 1.19 -14.57
C LEU A 421 9.33 1.69 -16.01
N ILE A 422 8.27 2.34 -16.44
CA ILE A 422 8.15 3.04 -17.71
C ILE A 422 8.00 4.52 -17.40
N ASP A 423 8.86 5.33 -17.98
CA ASP A 423 8.81 6.78 -17.90
C ASP A 423 8.41 7.33 -19.27
N THR A 424 7.18 7.83 -19.36
CA THR A 424 6.59 8.34 -20.60
C THR A 424 7.16 9.70 -20.99
N THR A 425 7.74 10.44 -20.04
CA THR A 425 8.40 11.72 -20.29
C THR A 425 9.78 11.52 -20.93
N SER A 426 10.60 10.64 -20.35
CA SER A 426 11.90 10.27 -20.92
C SER A 426 11.80 9.21 -22.04
N LYS A 427 10.58 8.70 -22.30
CA LYS A 427 10.23 7.77 -23.38
C LYS A 427 11.02 6.47 -23.35
N ARG A 428 11.12 5.87 -22.19
CA ARG A 428 11.92 4.64 -22.04
C ARG A 428 11.46 3.74 -20.88
N ILE A 429 11.86 2.49 -20.99
CA ILE A 429 11.78 1.53 -19.89
C ILE A 429 13.05 1.69 -19.04
N ILE A 430 12.89 1.85 -17.74
CA ILE A 430 13.98 1.92 -16.76
C ILE A 430 14.11 0.56 -16.09
N THR A 431 15.30 -0.03 -16.17
CA THR A 431 15.57 -1.35 -15.56
C THR A 431 15.65 -1.26 -14.03
N ASP A 432 15.38 -2.36 -13.34
CA ASP A 432 15.47 -2.42 -11.87
C ASP A 432 16.83 -1.97 -11.34
N ASP A 433 17.91 -2.45 -11.96
CA ASP A 433 19.27 -2.13 -11.52
C ASP A 433 19.61 -0.64 -11.72
N GLU A 434 19.20 -0.05 -12.84
CA GLU A 434 19.37 1.38 -13.10
C GLU A 434 18.60 2.22 -12.11
N LEU A 435 17.31 1.90 -11.92
CA LEU A 435 16.42 2.59 -11.00
C LEU A 435 16.94 2.56 -9.57
N LYS A 436 17.24 1.36 -9.08
CA LYS A 436 17.69 1.19 -7.70
C LYS A 436 19.06 1.78 -7.44
N LYS A 437 19.95 1.75 -8.45
CA LYS A 437 21.23 2.47 -8.38
C LYS A 437 21.01 3.98 -8.27
N TYR A 438 20.13 4.55 -9.10
CA TYR A 438 19.79 5.96 -9.03
C TYR A 438 19.25 6.35 -7.67
N VAL A 439 18.19 5.68 -7.19
CA VAL A 439 17.54 5.97 -5.90
C VAL A 439 18.53 5.81 -4.74
N SER A 440 19.34 4.76 -4.72
CA SER A 440 20.28 4.49 -3.63
C SER A 440 21.47 5.46 -3.56
N THR A 441 21.64 6.31 -4.58
CA THR A 441 22.70 7.33 -4.64
C THR A 441 22.20 8.77 -4.52
N LEU A 442 20.89 8.98 -4.33
CA LEU A 442 20.31 10.32 -4.18
C LEU A 442 20.86 11.09 -2.98
N HIS A 443 21.19 10.39 -1.91
CA HIS A 443 21.69 10.97 -0.68
C HIS A 443 22.91 10.19 -0.14
N PRO A 444 23.73 10.78 0.74
CA PRO A 444 24.90 10.14 1.33
C PRO A 444 24.50 9.17 2.47
N TYR A 445 23.71 8.17 2.19
CA TYR A 445 23.15 7.23 3.18
C TYR A 445 24.21 6.54 4.04
N ALA A 446 25.39 6.23 3.46
CA ALA A 446 26.48 5.62 4.20
C ALA A 446 27.04 6.53 5.31
N GLU A 447 27.13 7.86 5.03
CA GLU A 447 27.57 8.84 6.02
C GLU A 447 26.50 9.04 7.09
N TRP A 448 25.25 9.10 6.70
CA TRP A 448 24.12 9.19 7.63
C TRP A 448 24.04 7.97 8.55
N ASN A 449 24.13 6.76 8.01
CA ASN A 449 24.17 5.55 8.82
C ASN A 449 25.33 5.54 9.82
N LYS A 450 26.54 5.93 9.38
CA LYS A 450 27.70 5.99 10.26
C LYS A 450 27.53 7.01 11.41
N LYS A 451 26.83 8.12 11.14
CA LYS A 451 26.58 9.18 12.13
C LYS A 451 25.49 8.80 13.13
N HIS A 452 24.45 8.08 12.68
CA HIS A 452 23.20 7.94 13.42
C HIS A 452 22.89 6.53 13.91
N VAL A 453 23.60 5.50 13.43
CA VAL A 453 23.38 4.12 13.84
C VAL A 453 24.44 3.66 14.81
N ILE A 454 24.02 3.33 16.01
CA ILE A 454 24.85 2.75 17.05
C ILE A 454 24.63 1.24 17.03
N ASN A 455 25.69 0.44 16.85
CA ASN A 455 25.61 -1.00 16.96
C ASN A 455 25.79 -1.41 18.43
N LEU A 456 24.89 -2.23 18.95
CA LEU A 456 24.98 -2.71 20.33
C LEU A 456 26.34 -3.38 20.64
N ASN A 457 26.86 -4.12 19.67
CA ASN A 457 28.12 -4.86 19.81
C ASN A 457 29.38 -3.94 19.85
N GLU A 458 29.24 -2.66 19.50
CA GLU A 458 30.31 -1.64 19.54
C GLU A 458 30.33 -0.87 20.87
N LEU A 459 29.33 -1.10 21.74
CA LEU A 459 29.20 -0.43 23.00
C LEU A 459 30.04 -1.11 24.09
N PRO A 460 30.54 -0.36 25.07
CA PRO A 460 31.22 -0.95 26.24
C PRO A 460 30.29 -1.90 27.00
N VAL A 461 30.74 -3.13 27.24
CA VAL A 461 29.96 -4.14 27.97
C VAL A 461 29.79 -3.72 29.43
N ALA A 462 28.54 -3.57 29.87
CA ALA A 462 28.24 -3.39 31.28
C ALA A 462 28.19 -4.74 32.00
N LEU A 463 29.06 -4.93 32.99
CA LEU A 463 29.10 -6.16 33.74
C LEU A 463 27.80 -6.42 34.49
N GLU A 464 27.37 -7.66 34.46
CA GLU A 464 26.21 -8.14 35.18
C GLU A 464 26.46 -8.14 36.69
N LYS A 465 25.48 -7.77 37.49
CA LYS A 465 25.55 -7.92 38.94
C LYS A 465 25.25 -9.35 39.32
N ASP A 466 26.11 -9.94 40.13
CA ASP A 466 25.90 -11.29 40.68
C ASP A 466 24.54 -11.37 41.40
N ILE A 467 23.71 -12.31 40.99
CA ILE A 467 22.44 -12.60 41.64
C ILE A 467 22.72 -13.39 42.91
N LYS A 468 22.35 -12.86 44.08
CA LYS A 468 22.50 -13.57 45.34
C LYS A 468 21.57 -14.77 45.39
N MET A 469 22.10 -15.97 45.69
CA MET A 469 21.33 -17.23 45.73
C MET A 469 20.05 -17.14 46.58
N LYS A 470 20.09 -16.39 47.69
CA LYS A 470 18.93 -16.21 48.57
C LYS A 470 17.75 -15.50 47.91
N ASP A 471 17.97 -14.79 46.84
CA ASP A 471 16.94 -14.00 46.18
C ASP A 471 16.30 -14.78 45.01
N ILE A 472 16.85 -15.93 44.61
CA ILE A 472 16.41 -16.71 43.45
C ILE A 472 14.94 -17.16 43.57
N LEU A 473 14.58 -17.73 44.76
CA LEU A 473 13.21 -18.21 44.96
C LEU A 473 12.18 -17.06 44.91
N GLN A 474 12.55 -15.90 45.42
CA GLN A 474 11.69 -14.72 45.38
C GLN A 474 11.55 -14.22 43.93
N GLN A 475 12.63 -14.23 43.17
CA GLN A 475 12.60 -13.85 41.76
C GLN A 475 11.77 -14.85 40.94
N GLN A 476 11.95 -16.16 41.13
CA GLN A 476 11.16 -17.19 40.48
C GLN A 476 9.65 -16.96 40.73
N LYS A 477 9.28 -16.66 41.99
CA LYS A 477 7.90 -16.35 42.33
C LYS A 477 7.41 -15.04 41.67
N ALA A 478 8.24 -14.02 41.66
CA ALA A 478 7.93 -12.74 41.05
C ALA A 478 7.72 -12.85 39.51
N PHE A 479 8.49 -13.70 38.86
CA PHE A 479 8.38 -14.00 37.45
C PHE A 479 7.37 -15.11 37.10
N GLY A 480 6.67 -15.67 38.09
CA GLY A 480 5.63 -16.66 37.88
C GLY A 480 6.12 -18.06 37.49
N TYR A 481 7.40 -18.38 37.72
CA TYR A 481 7.91 -19.72 37.47
C TYR A 481 7.32 -20.72 38.47
N THR A 482 6.68 -21.75 37.94
CA THR A 482 6.19 -22.89 38.70
C THR A 482 7.28 -23.94 38.90
N TYR A 483 7.04 -24.88 39.83
CA TYR A 483 7.90 -26.06 39.96
C TYR A 483 7.94 -26.87 38.65
N GLU A 484 6.84 -26.97 37.94
CA GLU A 484 6.74 -27.68 36.67
C GLU A 484 7.58 -27.03 35.56
N ASP A 485 7.56 -25.72 35.47
CA ASP A 485 8.40 -24.98 34.50
C ASP A 485 9.87 -25.26 34.72
N ILE A 486 10.29 -25.32 35.99
CA ILE A 486 11.68 -25.58 36.35
C ILE A 486 12.03 -27.05 36.14
N ALA A 487 11.23 -27.98 36.69
CA ALA A 487 11.58 -29.39 36.71
C ALA A 487 11.39 -30.09 35.35
N LYS A 488 10.40 -29.69 34.56
CA LYS A 488 10.08 -30.32 33.29
C LYS A 488 10.46 -29.48 32.06
N GLY A 489 10.72 -28.21 32.24
CA GLY A 489 11.14 -27.32 31.16
C GLY A 489 12.65 -26.98 31.27
N ILE A 490 13.01 -26.16 32.24
CA ILE A 490 14.34 -25.58 32.32
C ILE A 490 15.42 -26.64 32.67
N GLN A 491 15.13 -27.52 33.63
CA GLN A 491 16.11 -28.49 34.12
C GLN A 491 16.53 -29.52 33.06
N PRO A 492 15.64 -30.16 32.28
CA PRO A 492 16.05 -31.06 31.19
C PRO A 492 16.90 -30.34 30.15
N THR A 493 16.52 -29.16 29.74
CA THR A 493 17.27 -28.35 28.77
C THR A 493 18.68 -28.02 29.29
N ALA A 494 18.81 -27.67 30.59
CA ALA A 494 20.07 -27.30 31.18
C ALA A 494 21.02 -28.50 31.41
N ILE A 495 20.48 -29.68 31.71
CA ILE A 495 21.26 -30.89 32.01
C ILE A 495 21.57 -31.67 30.74
N GLU A 496 20.60 -31.86 29.88
CA GLU A 496 20.66 -32.80 28.76
C GLU A 496 20.94 -32.07 27.42
N GLY A 497 20.74 -30.75 27.36
CA GLY A 497 20.86 -29.95 26.13
C GLY A 497 19.78 -30.27 25.11
N GLU A 498 18.65 -30.85 25.54
CA GLU A 498 17.54 -31.24 24.70
C GLU A 498 16.32 -30.34 24.95
N GLU A 499 15.49 -30.21 23.93
CA GLU A 499 14.24 -29.48 24.07
C GLU A 499 13.24 -30.31 24.89
N PRO A 500 12.59 -29.72 25.92
CA PRO A 500 11.69 -30.49 26.77
C PRO A 500 10.43 -30.90 26.02
N VAL A 501 9.99 -32.14 26.22
CA VAL A 501 8.75 -32.66 25.68
C VAL A 501 7.58 -32.19 26.55
N GLY A 502 6.63 -31.50 25.96
CA GLY A 502 5.44 -31.01 26.64
C GLY A 502 4.19 -31.03 25.75
N SER A 503 3.02 -30.87 26.34
CA SER A 503 1.79 -30.70 25.58
C SER A 503 1.71 -29.31 24.96
N MET A 504 1.25 -29.25 23.73
CA MET A 504 0.92 -28.00 23.06
C MET A 504 -0.44 -27.49 23.56
N GLY A 505 -0.50 -26.24 24.02
CA GLY A 505 -1.72 -25.62 24.49
C GLY A 505 -1.72 -25.33 25.98
N ILE A 506 -2.67 -24.50 26.39
CA ILE A 506 -2.87 -24.09 27.77
C ILE A 506 -4.35 -24.15 28.13
N ASP A 507 -4.70 -24.91 29.14
CA ASP A 507 -6.06 -25.04 29.66
C ASP A 507 -6.39 -23.99 30.74
N ALA A 508 -5.43 -23.15 31.08
CA ALA A 508 -5.63 -22.09 32.06
C ALA A 508 -6.68 -21.06 31.57
N PRO A 509 -7.59 -20.62 32.45
CA PRO A 509 -8.52 -19.54 32.11
C PRO A 509 -7.77 -18.29 31.68
N LEU A 510 -8.42 -17.46 30.85
CA LEU A 510 -7.88 -16.15 30.49
C LEU A 510 -7.56 -15.35 31.77
N ALA A 511 -6.44 -14.63 31.79
CA ALA A 511 -6.03 -13.82 32.93
C ALA A 511 -7.13 -12.86 33.40
N VAL A 512 -7.88 -12.26 32.46
CA VAL A 512 -9.01 -11.37 32.74
C VAL A 512 -10.17 -12.05 33.47
N LEU A 513 -10.29 -13.38 33.40
CA LEU A 513 -11.31 -14.17 34.10
C LEU A 513 -10.79 -14.77 35.41
N SER A 514 -9.54 -14.56 35.77
CA SER A 514 -8.95 -15.08 36.99
C SER A 514 -9.31 -14.20 38.20
N GLU A 515 -9.69 -14.82 39.31
CA GLU A 515 -9.86 -14.14 40.61
C GLU A 515 -8.52 -13.86 41.29
N LYS A 516 -7.43 -14.45 40.80
CA LYS A 516 -6.08 -14.24 41.34
C LYS A 516 -5.32 -13.22 40.47
N PRO A 517 -4.47 -12.39 41.09
CA PRO A 517 -3.57 -11.54 40.33
C PRO A 517 -2.72 -12.39 39.38
N GLN A 518 -2.67 -11.99 38.11
CA GLN A 518 -1.89 -12.64 37.08
C GLN A 518 -0.74 -11.73 36.64
N MET A 519 0.31 -12.33 36.08
CA MET A 519 1.40 -11.55 35.51
C MET A 519 0.89 -10.67 34.36
N LEU A 520 1.39 -9.45 34.27
CA LEU A 520 0.90 -8.46 33.32
C LEU A 520 0.87 -8.98 31.88
N TYR A 521 1.88 -9.71 31.44
CA TYR A 521 1.95 -10.27 30.08
C TYR A 521 0.84 -11.31 29.77
N LEU A 522 0.24 -11.94 30.78
CA LEU A 522 -0.85 -12.90 30.59
C LEU A 522 -2.18 -12.24 30.21
N TYR A 523 -2.32 -10.91 30.47
CA TYR A 523 -3.48 -10.14 30.01
C TYR A 523 -3.39 -9.75 28.53
N PHE A 524 -2.18 -9.74 27.98
CA PHE A 524 -1.94 -9.46 26.55
C PHE A 524 -1.71 -10.75 25.79
N LYS A 525 -2.78 -11.56 25.69
CA LYS A 525 -2.67 -12.79 24.88
C LYS A 525 -2.42 -12.45 23.43
N GLN A 526 -1.45 -13.13 22.87
CA GLN A 526 -1.24 -13.14 21.44
C GLN A 526 -2.52 -13.65 20.75
N LEU A 527 -3.04 -12.89 19.80
CA LEU A 527 -4.08 -13.36 18.93
C LEU A 527 -3.54 -14.52 18.11
N PHE A 528 -4.39 -15.52 17.87
CA PHE A 528 -4.01 -16.66 17.06
C PHE A 528 -3.59 -16.18 15.67
N ALA A 529 -2.35 -16.40 15.30
CA ALA A 529 -1.86 -16.07 13.96
C ALA A 529 -2.38 -17.13 12.98
N GLN A 530 -3.18 -16.71 12.04
CA GLN A 530 -3.60 -17.56 10.93
C GLN A 530 -2.59 -17.40 9.79
N VAL A 531 -2.04 -18.52 9.32
CA VAL A 531 -1.20 -18.53 8.12
C VAL A 531 -2.10 -18.48 6.90
N THR A 532 -2.09 -17.35 6.18
CA THR A 532 -2.87 -17.15 4.94
C THR A 532 -2.03 -17.41 3.69
N ASN A 533 -0.71 -17.50 3.82
CA ASN A 533 0.22 -17.65 2.70
C ASN A 533 0.95 -19.00 2.76
N PRO A 534 1.39 -19.52 1.59
CA PRO A 534 2.20 -20.74 1.57
C PRO A 534 3.47 -20.54 2.42
N PRO A 535 3.89 -21.57 3.16
CA PRO A 535 5.12 -21.50 3.93
C PRO A 535 6.33 -21.32 3.00
N ILE A 536 7.29 -20.51 3.45
CA ILE A 536 8.57 -20.34 2.77
C ILE A 536 9.47 -21.50 3.23
N ASP A 537 10.28 -22.06 2.32
CA ASP A 537 11.29 -23.06 2.70
C ASP A 537 12.39 -22.46 3.55
N ALA A 538 13.03 -23.28 4.40
CA ALA A 538 14.02 -22.82 5.38
C ALA A 538 15.26 -22.13 4.76
N ILE A 539 15.64 -22.49 3.53
CA ILE A 539 16.79 -21.89 2.83
C ILE A 539 16.44 -20.47 2.39
N ARG A 540 15.23 -20.31 1.83
CA ARG A 540 14.73 -19.03 1.36
C ARG A 540 14.42 -18.10 2.54
N GLU A 541 13.85 -18.64 3.62
CA GLU A 541 13.54 -17.90 4.83
C GLU A 541 14.80 -17.26 5.44
N GLU A 542 15.93 -17.96 5.45
CA GLU A 542 17.19 -17.43 5.96
C GLU A 542 17.62 -16.13 5.27
N ILE A 543 17.39 -16.03 3.96
CA ILE A 543 17.76 -14.85 3.16
C ILE A 543 16.75 -13.72 3.31
N ILE A 544 15.46 -14.06 3.33
CA ILE A 544 14.35 -13.11 3.20
C ILE A 544 13.94 -12.53 4.55
N THR A 545 13.87 -13.38 5.61
CA THR A 545 13.37 -12.95 6.91
C THR A 545 14.44 -12.20 7.68
N SER A 546 14.10 -11.01 8.14
CA SER A 546 14.92 -10.22 9.05
C SER A 546 14.43 -10.37 10.48
N THR A 547 15.37 -10.44 11.41
CA THR A 547 15.13 -10.38 12.85
C THR A 547 15.70 -9.12 13.48
N SER A 548 16.30 -8.25 12.70
CA SER A 548 16.89 -7.00 13.20
C SER A 548 15.83 -6.03 13.69
N VAL A 549 16.19 -5.26 14.68
CA VAL A 549 15.34 -4.23 15.29
C VAL A 549 16.14 -2.96 15.50
N SER A 550 15.53 -1.82 15.20
CA SER A 550 16.07 -0.50 15.51
C SER A 550 15.30 0.11 16.67
N LEU A 551 16.00 0.48 17.72
CA LEU A 551 15.43 1.14 18.89
C LEU A 551 15.86 2.61 18.90
N GLY A 552 14.90 3.50 19.12
CA GLY A 552 15.15 4.91 19.28
C GLY A 552 14.25 5.83 18.46
N ASP A 553 14.65 7.07 18.34
CA ASP A 553 13.91 8.08 17.59
C ASP A 553 14.21 7.94 16.11
N SER A 554 13.18 7.63 15.32
CA SER A 554 13.29 7.56 13.86
C SER A 554 13.41 8.94 13.18
N GLY A 555 13.35 10.04 13.95
CA GLY A 555 13.44 11.38 13.41
C GLY A 555 12.22 11.84 12.59
N ASN A 556 12.44 12.78 11.69
CA ASN A 556 11.41 13.26 10.79
C ASN A 556 11.38 12.43 9.50
N LEU A 557 10.37 11.58 9.34
CA LEU A 557 10.22 10.67 8.20
C LEU A 557 10.26 11.40 6.84
N ILE A 558 9.71 12.60 6.76
CA ILE A 558 9.49 13.32 5.50
C ILE A 558 10.54 14.38 5.19
N ASN A 559 11.44 14.64 6.12
CA ASN A 559 12.59 15.52 5.91
C ASN A 559 13.84 14.91 6.54
N PRO A 560 14.35 13.80 5.99
CA PRO A 560 15.56 13.18 6.52
C PRO A 560 16.77 13.99 6.06
N ASP A 561 17.26 14.87 6.90
CA ASP A 561 18.44 15.72 6.64
C ASP A 561 19.73 15.15 7.24
N GLY A 562 19.69 13.93 7.71
CA GLY A 562 20.81 13.27 8.37
C GLY A 562 21.12 13.79 9.78
N ASP A 563 20.40 14.76 10.31
CA ASP A 563 20.61 15.28 11.68
C ASP A 563 19.63 14.72 12.73
N ASN A 564 18.70 13.87 12.32
CA ASN A 564 17.46 13.70 13.02
C ASN A 564 17.37 12.53 13.99
N SER A 565 18.32 11.60 14.04
CA SER A 565 18.11 10.46 14.93
C SER A 565 19.38 9.69 15.21
N ALA A 566 19.59 9.30 16.46
CA ALA A 566 20.46 8.18 16.80
C ALA A 566 19.59 6.97 17.10
N SER A 567 19.83 5.87 16.42
CA SER A 567 19.13 4.60 16.63
C SER A 567 20.09 3.53 17.07
N LEU A 568 19.69 2.74 18.06
CA LEU A 568 20.41 1.55 18.47
C LEU A 568 19.95 0.39 17.59
N PHE A 569 20.88 -0.14 16.81
CA PHE A 569 20.61 -1.30 15.95
C PHE A 569 20.91 -2.61 16.68
N LEU A 570 19.94 -3.50 16.72
CA LEU A 570 20.02 -4.84 17.24
C LEU A 570 19.91 -5.83 16.08
N GLU A 571 20.85 -6.74 15.95
CA GLU A 571 20.83 -7.79 14.91
C GLU A 571 19.68 -8.78 15.11
N ASN A 572 19.23 -8.96 16.36
CA ASN A 572 18.01 -9.72 16.66
C ASN A 572 17.37 -9.23 17.97
N PRO A 573 16.09 -9.54 18.20
CA PRO A 573 15.35 -9.04 19.37
C PRO A 573 15.66 -9.77 20.68
N ILE A 574 16.42 -10.85 20.62
CA ILE A 574 16.81 -11.63 21.79
C ILE A 574 18.12 -11.06 22.32
N LEU A 575 18.12 -10.61 23.56
CA LEU A 575 19.27 -9.99 24.21
C LEU A 575 19.79 -10.89 25.32
N THR A 576 21.12 -10.93 25.50
CA THR A 576 21.73 -11.45 26.73
C THR A 576 21.54 -10.45 27.88
N ASN A 577 21.69 -10.90 29.10
CA ASN A 577 21.66 -10.01 30.27
C ASN A 577 22.71 -8.91 30.19
N GLU A 578 23.91 -9.23 29.71
CA GLU A 578 24.98 -8.25 29.49
C GLU A 578 24.60 -7.17 28.49
N GLN A 579 23.98 -7.57 27.35
CA GLN A 579 23.47 -6.63 26.33
C GLN A 579 22.39 -5.73 26.89
N LEU A 580 21.43 -6.31 27.64
CA LEU A 580 20.38 -5.53 28.28
C LEU A 580 20.96 -4.56 29.33
N ASN A 581 21.94 -4.99 30.13
CA ASN A 581 22.62 -4.11 31.07
C ASN A 581 23.40 -3.00 30.36
N THR A 582 24.04 -3.29 29.23
CA THR A 582 24.72 -2.29 28.40
C THR A 582 23.73 -1.22 27.93
N ILE A 583 22.55 -1.63 27.43
CA ILE A 583 21.49 -0.71 27.02
C ILE A 583 21.00 0.16 28.19
N LYS A 584 20.80 -0.44 29.38
CA LYS A 584 20.36 0.29 30.59
C LYS A 584 21.37 1.32 31.08
N HIS A 585 22.65 1.13 30.79
CA HIS A 585 23.72 2.03 31.22
C HIS A 585 24.21 2.98 30.11
N LEU A 586 23.51 3.05 28.97
CA LEU A 586 23.76 4.09 27.95
C LEU A 586 23.58 5.45 28.59
N ASN A 587 24.67 6.19 28.80
CA ASN A 587 24.65 7.51 29.37
C ASN A 587 24.08 8.53 28.36
N ASN A 588 23.28 9.46 28.86
CA ASN A 588 22.53 10.46 28.11
C ASN A 588 23.39 11.46 27.31
N ASP A 589 24.71 11.46 27.45
CA ASP A 589 25.59 12.45 26.81
C ASP A 589 25.86 12.19 25.32
N GLN A 590 25.50 11.01 24.80
CA GLN A 590 25.70 10.66 23.39
C GLN A 590 24.42 10.26 22.66
N SER A 591 23.29 10.17 23.34
CA SER A 591 22.03 9.77 22.70
C SER A 591 20.83 10.47 23.32
N CYS A 592 19.93 10.89 22.49
CA CYS A 592 18.65 11.50 22.86
C CYS A 592 17.65 10.49 23.51
N TYR A 593 18.10 9.41 24.13
CA TYR A 593 17.22 8.33 24.59
C TYR A 593 17.29 8.07 26.09
N SER A 594 16.12 8.07 26.70
CA SER A 594 15.90 7.48 28.02
C SER A 594 15.22 6.14 27.82
N PHE A 595 15.88 5.03 28.13
CA PHE A 595 15.24 3.72 28.18
C PHE A 595 14.57 3.55 29.54
N TYR A 596 13.25 3.43 29.52
CA TYR A 596 12.49 3.07 30.71
C TYR A 596 12.18 1.57 30.65
N THR A 597 12.76 0.80 31.56
CA THR A 597 12.29 -0.57 31.78
C THR A 597 11.08 -0.51 32.71
N LEU A 598 9.93 -0.92 32.22
CA LEU A 598 8.79 -1.23 33.06
C LEU A 598 9.13 -2.50 33.85
N GLN A 599 9.53 -2.35 35.11
CA GLN A 599 9.56 -3.47 36.03
C GLN A 599 8.12 -3.67 36.52
N SER A 600 7.49 -4.77 36.10
CA SER A 600 6.30 -5.26 36.77
C SER A 600 6.72 -5.78 38.13
N VAL A 601 6.28 -5.12 39.20
CA VAL A 601 6.44 -5.57 40.58
C VAL A 601 5.42 -6.66 40.86
#